data_ddcccec65dee3e55061d8a24fe557833
#
_entry.id   ddcccec65dee3e55061d8a24fe557833
#
_cell.length_a   1.000
_cell.length_b   1.000
_cell.length_c   1.000
_cell.angle_alpha   90.00
_cell.angle_beta   90.00
_cell.angle_gamma   90.00
#
_symmetry.space_group_name_H-M   'P 1'
#
loop_
_entity.id
_entity.type
_entity.pdbx_description
1 polymer ?
#
loop_
_entity_poly.entity_id
_entity_poly.type
_entity_poly.pdbx_seq_one_letter_code
_entity_poly.pdbx_strand_id
1 'polypeptide(L)'
;MNLAIVMNMVTIITKFNIFFMKFKTTPYHSDLLKDTDRLASFYNAIMEYGGNTELAYDLGCGSGILSYFLSSYFEEIIALELDFKAAKCAKENLSDFSNIEVINDNVIGFDFEKKADLIVCEMMDTALIDEEQVPVLNYAKKFLKEDGQIIPGEIINTVEIVNLQRDNVHWDEDGAKYEVLSDAEVYSKFNLLDDINPNFEKEISIKSKKDAFVNGLKITTFTKLNDNIICGPTPMLNPPLLIPMEKRFVKGNDFINVKLKYIMGNGIESIQTEYL
;
A
#
# COMPACT_ATOMS: atom_id res chain seq x y z
N MET A 1 11.34 -25.09 5.48
CA MET A 1 10.11 -24.39 5.92
C MET A 1 9.62 -25.15 7.17
N ASN A 2 9.56 -24.49 8.30
CA ASN A 2 9.34 -25.15 9.61
C ASN A 2 7.87 -25.56 9.75
N LEU A 3 7.60 -26.83 10.08
CA LEU A 3 6.24 -27.41 10.18
C LEU A 3 5.32 -26.60 11.14
N ALA A 4 5.91 -26.00 12.17
CA ALA A 4 5.21 -25.15 13.13
C ALA A 4 4.68 -23.84 12.51
N ILE A 5 5.40 -23.26 11.52
CA ILE A 5 4.96 -22.05 10.79
C ILE A 5 3.79 -22.40 9.87
N VAL A 6 3.84 -23.54 9.21
CA VAL A 6 2.73 -24.02 8.33
C VAL A 6 1.47 -24.34 9.14
N MET A 7 1.61 -24.97 10.32
CA MET A 7 0.46 -25.25 11.20
C MET A 7 -0.15 -23.96 11.78
N ASN A 8 0.65 -22.96 12.11
CA ASN A 8 0.13 -21.65 12.53
C ASN A 8 -0.60 -20.94 11.41
N MET A 9 -0.07 -20.93 10.19
CA MET A 9 -0.75 -20.34 9.03
C MET A 9 -2.09 -21.01 8.74
N VAL A 10 -2.18 -22.34 8.76
CA VAL A 10 -3.45 -23.07 8.54
C VAL A 10 -4.46 -22.77 9.65
N THR A 11 -4.04 -22.68 10.90
CA THR A 11 -4.91 -22.33 12.03
C THR A 11 -5.38 -20.88 11.98
N ILE A 12 -4.51 -19.97 11.56
CA ILE A 12 -4.82 -18.57 11.33
C ILE A 12 -5.83 -18.43 10.19
N ILE A 13 -5.57 -19.03 9.03
CA ILE A 13 -6.48 -19.01 7.87
C ILE A 13 -7.87 -19.59 8.21
N THR A 14 -7.91 -20.67 9.01
CA THR A 14 -9.20 -21.30 9.41
C THR A 14 -9.98 -20.41 10.39
N LYS A 15 -9.32 -19.76 11.34
CA LYS A 15 -9.95 -18.76 12.23
C LYS A 15 -10.43 -17.54 11.45
N PHE A 16 -9.63 -17.05 10.50
CA PHE A 16 -9.99 -15.94 9.63
C PHE A 16 -11.22 -16.27 8.77
N ASN A 17 -11.26 -17.40 8.09
CA ASN A 17 -12.40 -17.78 7.26
C ASN A 17 -13.74 -17.81 8.02
N ILE A 18 -13.74 -18.26 9.28
CA ILE A 18 -14.98 -18.30 10.10
C ILE A 18 -15.38 -16.89 10.53
N PHE A 19 -14.44 -16.00 10.81
CA PHE A 19 -14.71 -14.63 11.25
C PHE A 19 -15.14 -13.74 10.06
N PHE A 20 -14.47 -13.83 8.90
CA PHE A 20 -14.77 -13.03 7.71
C PHE A 20 -16.15 -13.31 7.11
N MET A 21 -16.72 -14.50 7.30
CA MET A 21 -18.11 -14.77 6.89
C MET A 21 -19.14 -13.88 7.59
N LYS A 22 -18.76 -13.16 8.67
CA LYS A 22 -19.64 -12.27 9.44
C LYS A 22 -19.29 -10.78 9.27
N PHE A 23 -18.17 -10.44 8.65
CA PHE A 23 -17.74 -9.04 8.50
C PHE A 23 -18.62 -8.32 7.47
N LYS A 24 -19.26 -7.24 7.87
CA LYS A 24 -20.01 -6.36 6.96
C LYS A 24 -19.02 -5.49 6.19
N THR A 25 -19.22 -5.38 4.90
CA THR A 25 -18.31 -4.65 4.01
C THR A 25 -19.07 -3.90 2.94
N THR A 26 -18.46 -2.87 2.37
CA THR A 26 -18.81 -2.40 1.03
C THR A 26 -18.31 -3.42 -0.02
N PRO A 27 -18.79 -3.37 -1.28
CA PRO A 27 -18.29 -4.26 -2.34
C PRO A 27 -16.76 -4.21 -2.49
N TYR A 28 -16.17 -3.03 -2.52
CA TYR A 28 -14.71 -2.83 -2.60
C TYR A 28 -13.98 -3.48 -1.42
N HIS A 29 -14.38 -3.20 -0.18
CA HIS A 29 -13.77 -3.80 1.01
C HIS A 29 -13.95 -5.32 1.10
N SER A 30 -14.98 -5.88 0.43
CA SER A 30 -15.14 -7.33 0.34
C SER A 30 -13.99 -8.00 -0.43
N ASP A 31 -13.48 -7.37 -1.48
CA ASP A 31 -12.36 -7.90 -2.25
C ASP A 31 -11.04 -7.74 -1.49
N LEU A 32 -10.85 -6.65 -0.76
CA LEU A 32 -9.73 -6.47 0.18
C LEU A 32 -9.67 -7.59 1.24
N LEU A 33 -10.80 -8.07 1.74
CA LEU A 33 -10.85 -9.18 2.70
C LEU A 33 -10.54 -10.55 2.09
N LYS A 34 -10.65 -10.72 0.78
CA LYS A 34 -10.29 -11.96 0.08
C LYS A 34 -8.79 -12.06 -0.19
N ASP A 35 -8.06 -10.96 -0.14
CA ASP A 35 -6.61 -10.93 -0.32
C ASP A 35 -5.91 -11.41 0.95
N THR A 36 -5.79 -12.74 1.06
CA THR A 36 -5.24 -13.41 2.25
C THR A 36 -3.77 -13.13 2.47
N ASP A 37 -2.99 -12.92 1.40
CA ASP A 37 -1.56 -12.65 1.49
C ASP A 37 -1.32 -11.23 2.06
N ARG A 38 -2.09 -10.25 1.60
CA ARG A 38 -2.12 -8.91 2.17
C ARG A 38 -2.49 -8.95 3.65
N LEU A 39 -3.61 -9.57 4.00
CA LEU A 39 -4.09 -9.64 5.38
C LEU A 39 -3.12 -10.36 6.30
N ALA A 40 -2.54 -11.49 5.87
CA ALA A 40 -1.57 -12.23 6.66
C ALA A 40 -0.30 -11.41 6.90
N SER A 41 0.15 -10.65 5.91
CA SER A 41 1.32 -9.78 6.02
C SER A 41 1.09 -8.68 7.06
N PHE A 42 -0.03 -7.97 6.99
CA PHE A 42 -0.37 -6.92 7.98
C PHE A 42 -0.59 -7.49 9.38
N TYR A 43 -1.30 -8.64 9.50
CA TYR A 43 -1.47 -9.30 10.78
C TYR A 43 -0.12 -9.67 11.43
N ASN A 44 0.79 -10.27 10.67
CA ASN A 44 2.11 -10.63 11.17
C ASN A 44 2.93 -9.39 11.56
N ALA A 45 2.86 -8.32 10.78
CA ALA A 45 3.57 -7.07 11.11
C ALA A 45 3.05 -6.44 12.42
N ILE A 46 1.73 -6.46 12.64
CA ILE A 46 1.12 -6.00 13.91
C ILE A 46 1.51 -6.92 15.06
N MET A 47 1.48 -8.25 14.86
CA MET A 47 1.88 -9.23 15.87
C MET A 47 3.36 -9.12 16.26
N GLU A 48 4.23 -8.77 15.31
CA GLU A 48 5.67 -8.58 15.55
C GLU A 48 6.01 -7.19 16.10
N TYR A 49 5.03 -6.30 16.24
CA TYR A 49 5.25 -4.99 16.83
C TYR A 49 5.76 -5.12 18.27
N GLY A 50 6.95 -4.58 18.53
CA GLY A 50 7.64 -4.71 19.82
C GLY A 50 7.70 -3.42 20.64
N GLY A 51 6.93 -2.38 20.26
CA GLY A 51 6.86 -1.10 20.96
C GLY A 51 5.86 -1.09 22.12
N ASN A 52 5.59 0.10 22.64
CA ASN A 52 4.51 0.31 23.60
C ASN A 52 3.15 0.09 22.95
N THR A 53 2.17 -0.32 23.73
CA THR A 53 0.85 -0.75 23.23
C THR A 53 -0.30 0.01 23.90
N GLU A 54 -0.06 1.25 24.31
CA GLU A 54 -1.10 2.08 24.94
C GLU A 54 -2.14 2.53 23.91
N LEU A 55 -1.68 3.11 22.78
CA LEU A 55 -2.55 3.70 21.77
C LEU A 55 -2.09 3.39 20.34
N ALA A 56 -3.01 2.89 19.52
CA ALA A 56 -2.82 2.80 18.07
C ALA A 56 -3.85 3.64 17.30
N TYR A 57 -3.44 4.17 16.17
CA TYR A 57 -4.33 4.77 15.17
C TYR A 57 -4.42 3.86 13.95
N ASP A 58 -5.64 3.60 13.48
CA ASP A 58 -5.93 2.94 12.19
C ASP A 58 -6.56 3.97 11.26
N LEU A 59 -5.78 4.48 10.32
CA LEU A 59 -6.15 5.59 9.45
C LEU A 59 -6.63 5.07 8.09
N GLY A 60 -7.89 5.37 7.74
CA GLY A 60 -8.57 4.75 6.60
C GLY A 60 -8.96 3.31 6.92
N CYS A 61 -9.60 3.08 8.07
CA CYS A 61 -9.83 1.72 8.60
C CYS A 61 -10.77 0.86 7.74
N GLY A 62 -11.46 1.44 6.75
CA GLY A 62 -12.38 0.72 5.87
C GLY A 62 -13.47 -0.02 6.64
N SER A 63 -13.50 -1.35 6.52
CA SER A 63 -14.42 -2.20 7.28
C SER A 63 -13.94 -2.56 8.69
N GLY A 64 -12.75 -2.08 9.11
CA GLY A 64 -12.18 -2.23 10.45
C GLY A 64 -11.33 -3.49 10.65
N ILE A 65 -10.83 -4.13 9.60
CA ILE A 65 -10.09 -5.40 9.74
C ILE A 65 -8.72 -5.21 10.42
N LEU A 66 -8.00 -4.12 10.12
CA LEU A 66 -6.72 -3.83 10.75
C LEU A 66 -6.92 -3.40 12.21
N SER A 67 -7.96 -2.62 12.51
CA SER A 67 -8.38 -2.32 13.89
C SER A 67 -8.69 -3.60 14.68
N TYR A 68 -9.37 -4.58 14.06
CA TYR A 68 -9.60 -5.89 14.67
C TYR A 68 -8.27 -6.61 14.99
N PHE A 69 -7.28 -6.56 14.11
CA PHE A 69 -5.97 -7.15 14.39
C PHE A 69 -5.26 -6.46 15.57
N LEU A 70 -5.36 -5.13 15.64
CA LEU A 70 -4.81 -4.33 16.73
C LEU A 70 -5.46 -4.62 18.07
N SER A 71 -6.75 -5.01 18.11
CA SER A 71 -7.55 -5.15 19.34
C SER A 71 -6.96 -6.10 20.38
N SER A 72 -6.18 -7.10 19.95
CA SER A 72 -5.54 -8.06 20.83
C SER A 72 -4.20 -7.60 21.41
N TYR A 73 -3.68 -6.47 20.93
CA TYR A 73 -2.34 -5.99 21.25
C TYR A 73 -2.33 -4.60 21.90
N PHE A 74 -3.32 -3.75 21.63
CA PHE A 74 -3.36 -2.36 22.10
C PHE A 74 -4.46 -2.14 23.14
N GLU A 75 -4.17 -1.26 24.12
CA GLU A 75 -5.14 -0.89 25.15
C GLU A 75 -6.24 0.02 24.59
N GLU A 76 -5.91 0.91 23.65
CA GLU A 76 -6.82 1.84 23.00
C GLU A 76 -6.53 1.89 21.49
N ILE A 77 -7.55 1.82 20.67
CA ILE A 77 -7.46 1.97 19.21
C ILE A 77 -8.46 3.03 18.76
N ILE A 78 -7.99 4.04 18.05
CA ILE A 78 -8.83 5.03 17.37
C ILE A 78 -8.73 4.77 15.87
N ALA A 79 -9.86 4.40 15.28
CA ALA A 79 -10.00 4.06 13.87
C ALA A 79 -10.76 5.17 13.14
N LEU A 80 -10.13 5.81 12.15
CA LEU A 80 -10.77 6.84 11.33
C LEU A 80 -11.10 6.31 9.95
N GLU A 81 -12.30 6.67 9.45
CA GLU A 81 -12.77 6.34 8.11
C GLU A 81 -13.60 7.48 7.54
N LEU A 82 -13.24 7.96 6.35
CA LEU A 82 -13.92 9.07 5.69
C LEU A 82 -15.26 8.65 5.07
N ASP A 83 -15.30 7.47 4.41
CA ASP A 83 -16.52 6.98 3.79
C ASP A 83 -17.53 6.52 4.83
N PHE A 84 -18.67 7.19 4.87
CA PHE A 84 -19.74 6.91 5.84
C PHE A 84 -20.22 5.46 5.82
N LYS A 85 -20.24 4.80 4.65
CA LYS A 85 -20.74 3.42 4.55
C LYS A 85 -19.70 2.43 5.08
N ALA A 86 -18.42 2.66 4.79
CA ALA A 86 -17.32 1.87 5.33
C ALA A 86 -17.23 2.05 6.86
N ALA A 87 -17.25 3.29 7.36
CA ALA A 87 -17.25 3.59 8.79
C ALA A 87 -18.42 2.93 9.52
N LYS A 88 -19.62 2.91 8.91
CA LYS A 88 -20.78 2.21 9.48
C LYS A 88 -20.52 0.70 9.56
N CYS A 89 -19.95 0.09 8.52
CA CYS A 89 -19.56 -1.33 8.56
C CYS A 89 -18.56 -1.60 9.68
N ALA A 90 -17.51 -0.74 9.80
CA ALA A 90 -16.51 -0.87 10.86
C ALA A 90 -17.14 -0.79 12.26
N LYS A 91 -18.01 0.19 12.52
CA LYS A 91 -18.74 0.34 13.80
C LYS A 91 -19.54 -0.91 14.15
N GLU A 92 -20.23 -1.50 13.17
CA GLU A 92 -21.02 -2.71 13.39
C GLU A 92 -20.12 -3.95 13.60
N ASN A 93 -19.03 -4.06 12.86
CA ASN A 93 -18.08 -5.18 12.97
C ASN A 93 -17.31 -5.17 14.30
N LEU A 94 -17.02 -3.99 14.82
CA LEU A 94 -16.16 -3.79 15.99
C LEU A 94 -16.94 -3.48 17.27
N SER A 95 -18.26 -3.55 17.24
CA SER A 95 -19.15 -3.20 18.36
C SER A 95 -18.89 -3.97 19.67
N ASP A 96 -18.34 -5.17 19.57
CA ASP A 96 -18.04 -6.04 20.73
C ASP A 96 -16.66 -5.75 21.36
N PHE A 97 -15.85 -4.83 20.77
CA PHE A 97 -14.51 -4.49 21.24
C PHE A 97 -14.55 -3.16 22.00
N SER A 98 -14.39 -3.23 23.32
CA SER A 98 -14.44 -2.06 24.20
C SER A 98 -13.24 -1.12 24.10
N ASN A 99 -12.15 -1.58 23.47
CA ASN A 99 -10.92 -0.84 23.28
C ASN A 99 -10.76 -0.23 21.88
N ILE A 100 -11.83 -0.27 21.06
CA ILE A 100 -11.82 0.33 19.71
C ILE A 100 -12.89 1.40 19.62
N GLU A 101 -12.50 2.60 19.23
CA GLU A 101 -13.39 3.68 18.83
C GLU A 101 -13.30 3.89 17.32
N VAL A 102 -14.45 3.78 16.62
CA VAL A 102 -14.52 4.08 15.17
C VAL A 102 -15.16 5.45 14.98
N ILE A 103 -14.42 6.34 14.33
CA ILE A 103 -14.82 7.73 14.05
C ILE A 103 -14.99 7.91 12.55
N ASN A 104 -16.14 8.43 12.12
CA ASN A 104 -16.34 8.81 10.73
C ASN A 104 -15.95 10.26 10.55
N ASP A 105 -14.71 10.48 10.15
CA ASP A 105 -14.14 11.80 9.92
C ASP A 105 -12.94 11.73 8.96
N ASN A 106 -12.49 12.91 8.51
CA ASN A 106 -11.27 13.05 7.72
C ASN A 106 -10.05 13.09 8.65
N VAL A 107 -9.06 12.25 8.39
CA VAL A 107 -7.79 12.27 9.13
C VAL A 107 -7.11 13.64 9.03
N ILE A 108 -7.14 14.26 7.83
CA ILE A 108 -6.58 15.59 7.63
C ILE A 108 -7.50 16.63 8.26
N GLY A 109 -7.04 17.22 9.36
CA GLY A 109 -7.81 18.20 10.16
C GLY A 109 -8.43 17.61 11.42
N PHE A 110 -8.40 16.29 11.62
CA PHE A 110 -8.84 15.67 12.85
C PHE A 110 -7.93 16.09 14.03
N ASP A 111 -8.54 16.42 15.15
CA ASP A 111 -7.83 16.82 16.37
C ASP A 111 -7.54 15.59 17.23
N PHE A 112 -6.36 15.02 17.06
CA PHE A 112 -5.90 13.89 17.86
C PHE A 112 -5.46 14.38 19.23
N GLU A 113 -6.17 13.99 20.29
CA GLU A 113 -5.91 14.42 21.66
C GLU A 113 -4.60 13.87 22.24
N LYS A 114 -4.16 12.71 21.77
CA LYS A 114 -2.99 11.99 22.28
C LYS A 114 -2.01 11.66 21.15
N LYS A 115 -0.79 11.29 21.51
CA LYS A 115 0.17 10.71 20.56
C LYS A 115 0.12 9.21 20.61
N ALA A 116 0.04 8.56 19.45
CA ALA A 116 0.00 7.10 19.34
C ALA A 116 1.40 6.47 19.43
N ASP A 117 1.44 5.22 19.87
CA ASP A 117 2.62 4.36 19.79
C ASP A 117 2.79 3.76 18.39
N LEU A 118 1.66 3.47 17.72
CA LEU A 118 1.62 2.92 16.37
C LEU A 118 0.57 3.64 15.52
N ILE A 119 0.94 3.96 14.29
CA ILE A 119 -0.01 4.34 13.24
C ILE A 119 -0.03 3.21 12.20
N VAL A 120 -1.21 2.64 11.96
CA VAL A 120 -1.46 1.78 10.81
C VAL A 120 -2.21 2.61 9.79
N CYS A 121 -1.71 2.66 8.55
CA CYS A 121 -2.33 3.43 7.47
C CYS A 121 -2.16 2.66 6.15
N GLU A 122 -3.21 2.01 5.69
CA GLU A 122 -3.21 1.28 4.44
C GLU A 122 -4.23 1.89 3.49
N MET A 123 -3.79 2.94 2.82
CA MET A 123 -4.49 3.68 1.76
C MET A 123 -3.49 3.86 0.63
N MET A 124 -3.09 2.74 0.00
CA MET A 124 -1.96 2.70 -0.92
C MET A 124 -2.33 2.09 -2.25
N ASP A 125 -1.76 2.68 -3.27
CA ASP A 125 -1.66 2.11 -4.59
C ASP A 125 -0.20 2.11 -5.08
N THR A 126 0.01 1.62 -6.29
CA THR A 126 1.33 1.58 -6.91
C THR A 126 1.93 2.96 -7.05
N ALA A 127 3.15 3.13 -6.52
CA ALA A 127 3.92 4.37 -6.46
C ALA A 127 3.25 5.50 -5.67
N LEU A 128 2.19 5.23 -4.86
CA LEU A 128 1.44 6.19 -4.06
C LEU A 128 0.75 7.28 -4.90
N ILE A 129 0.31 6.94 -6.11
CA ILE A 129 -0.16 7.92 -7.10
C ILE A 129 -1.61 8.33 -6.88
N ASP A 130 -2.50 7.35 -6.65
CA ASP A 130 -3.96 7.57 -6.65
C ASP A 130 -4.50 7.82 -5.25
N GLU A 131 -4.12 7.00 -4.27
CA GLU A 131 -4.61 7.09 -2.91
C GLU A 131 -3.86 8.10 -2.04
N GLU A 132 -4.52 8.64 -1.01
CA GLU A 132 -4.04 9.77 -0.20
C GLU A 132 -3.09 9.37 0.94
N GLN A 133 -2.37 8.25 0.84
CA GLN A 133 -1.42 7.78 1.86
C GLN A 133 -0.43 8.87 2.29
N VAL A 134 0.19 9.56 1.34
CA VAL A 134 1.23 10.57 1.63
C VAL A 134 0.67 11.80 2.34
N PRO A 135 -0.37 12.50 1.84
CA PRO A 135 -0.92 13.65 2.54
C PRO A 135 -1.47 13.30 3.94
N VAL A 136 -2.09 12.12 4.09
CA VAL A 136 -2.61 11.64 5.37
C VAL A 136 -1.49 11.39 6.37
N LEU A 137 -0.44 10.65 5.99
CA LEU A 137 0.69 10.40 6.87
C LEU A 137 1.49 11.67 7.19
N ASN A 138 1.71 12.57 6.24
CA ASN A 138 2.34 13.86 6.49
C ASN A 138 1.57 14.69 7.52
N TYR A 139 0.25 14.55 7.58
CA TYR A 139 -0.56 15.16 8.64
C TYR A 139 -0.46 14.39 9.95
N ALA A 140 -0.67 13.07 9.94
CA ALA A 140 -0.90 12.27 11.14
C ALA A 140 0.35 12.01 11.98
N LYS A 141 1.55 11.91 11.37
CA LYS A 141 2.78 11.55 12.09
C LYS A 141 3.24 12.56 13.14
N LYS A 142 2.77 13.81 13.14
CA LYS A 142 2.96 14.75 14.25
C LYS A 142 2.25 14.33 15.54
N PHE A 143 1.29 13.42 15.42
CA PHE A 143 0.61 12.78 16.54
C PHE A 143 1.15 11.37 16.84
N LEU A 144 2.33 11.04 16.34
CA LEU A 144 3.10 9.86 16.69
C LEU A 144 4.07 10.20 17.84
N LYS A 145 4.31 9.28 18.78
CA LYS A 145 5.35 9.41 19.81
C LYS A 145 6.74 9.39 19.15
N GLU A 146 7.78 9.88 19.84
CA GLU A 146 9.14 9.94 19.29
C GLU A 146 9.69 8.55 18.93
N ASP A 147 9.35 7.53 19.70
CA ASP A 147 9.69 6.13 19.50
C ASP A 147 8.58 5.32 18.81
N GLY A 148 7.54 6.00 18.36
CA GLY A 148 6.41 5.41 17.67
C GLY A 148 6.77 4.92 16.26
N GLN A 149 5.97 4.00 15.74
CA GLN A 149 6.18 3.36 14.44
C GLN A 149 4.98 3.56 13.51
N ILE A 150 5.22 3.36 12.22
CA ILE A 150 4.18 3.34 11.19
C ILE A 150 4.22 1.99 10.47
N ILE A 151 3.05 1.39 10.26
CA ILE A 151 2.88 0.22 9.40
C ILE A 151 1.96 0.63 8.23
N PRO A 152 2.47 0.51 6.99
CA PRO A 152 3.81 0.09 6.56
C PRO A 152 4.88 1.13 6.88
N GLY A 153 6.15 0.68 6.98
CA GLY A 153 7.28 1.56 7.29
C GLY A 153 7.98 2.15 6.05
N GLU A 154 8.04 1.40 4.94
CA GLU A 154 8.77 1.83 3.73
C GLU A 154 8.08 1.36 2.46
N ILE A 155 8.12 2.18 1.42
CA ILE A 155 7.68 1.85 0.06
C ILE A 155 8.88 1.80 -0.87
N ILE A 156 8.98 0.72 -1.66
CA ILE A 156 10.07 0.49 -2.62
C ILE A 156 9.45 0.37 -4.01
N ASN A 157 9.79 1.29 -4.90
CA ASN A 157 9.28 1.28 -6.26
C ASN A 157 10.36 0.83 -7.25
N THR A 158 9.99 -0.11 -8.12
CA THR A 158 10.81 -0.56 -9.24
C THR A 158 10.18 -0.21 -10.56
N VAL A 159 10.99 -0.12 -11.61
CA VAL A 159 10.55 0.17 -12.96
C VAL A 159 11.21 -0.78 -13.95
N GLU A 160 10.43 -1.17 -14.96
CA GLU A 160 10.87 -1.95 -16.12
C GLU A 160 10.39 -1.24 -17.39
N ILE A 161 11.19 -1.30 -18.48
CA ILE A 161 10.68 -0.91 -19.80
C ILE A 161 9.93 -2.08 -20.43
N VAL A 162 8.84 -1.76 -21.11
CA VAL A 162 7.92 -2.75 -21.66
C VAL A 162 7.47 -2.39 -23.09
N ASN A 163 7.01 -3.43 -23.81
CA ASN A 163 6.23 -3.27 -25.04
C ASN A 163 4.77 -3.60 -24.72
N LEU A 164 3.95 -2.55 -24.64
CA LEU A 164 2.53 -2.62 -24.29
C LEU A 164 1.64 -2.81 -25.52
N GLN A 165 0.47 -3.44 -25.33
CA GLN A 165 -0.58 -3.51 -26.34
C GLN A 165 -1.65 -2.41 -26.16
N ARG A 166 -1.79 -1.86 -24.93
CA ARG A 166 -2.72 -0.77 -24.60
C ARG A 166 -1.98 0.57 -24.60
N ASP A 167 -2.65 1.63 -24.93
CA ASP A 167 -2.13 3.01 -25.04
C ASP A 167 -2.68 3.96 -23.96
N ASN A 168 -3.30 3.42 -22.92
CA ASN A 168 -3.75 4.15 -21.74
C ASN A 168 -3.04 3.65 -20.47
N VAL A 169 -2.89 4.53 -19.48
CA VAL A 169 -2.42 4.13 -18.14
C VAL A 169 -3.44 3.20 -17.50
N HIS A 170 -2.98 2.09 -16.93
CA HIS A 170 -3.86 1.12 -16.27
C HIS A 170 -3.07 0.22 -15.30
N TRP A 171 -3.76 -0.30 -14.29
CA TRP A 171 -3.22 -1.36 -13.43
C TRP A 171 -3.30 -2.73 -14.11
N ASP A 172 -2.31 -3.58 -13.85
CA ASP A 172 -2.26 -4.96 -14.34
C ASP A 172 -3.10 -5.89 -13.44
N GLU A 173 -4.40 -5.64 -13.38
CA GLU A 173 -5.37 -6.47 -12.64
C GLU A 173 -5.91 -7.62 -13.49
N ASP A 174 -5.95 -7.42 -14.81
CA ASP A 174 -6.59 -8.35 -15.78
C ASP A 174 -5.58 -9.27 -16.49
N GLY A 175 -4.30 -9.27 -16.09
CA GLY A 175 -3.24 -9.95 -16.82
C GLY A 175 -3.01 -9.32 -18.18
N ALA A 176 -2.76 -8.02 -18.21
CA ALA A 176 -2.51 -7.26 -19.43
C ALA A 176 -1.36 -7.87 -20.25
N LYS A 177 -1.51 -7.89 -21.57
CA LYS A 177 -0.47 -8.43 -22.44
C LYS A 177 0.60 -7.36 -22.67
N TYR A 178 1.78 -7.62 -22.18
CA TYR A 178 2.98 -6.82 -22.43
C TYR A 178 4.21 -7.71 -22.43
N GLU A 179 5.28 -7.21 -22.98
CA GLU A 179 6.58 -7.87 -22.99
C GLU A 179 7.57 -7.05 -22.17
N VAL A 180 8.16 -7.65 -21.14
CA VAL A 180 9.20 -7.02 -20.32
C VAL A 180 10.53 -7.05 -21.08
N LEU A 181 11.22 -5.92 -21.13
CA LEU A 181 12.41 -5.71 -21.95
C LEU A 181 13.67 -5.34 -21.16
N SER A 182 13.56 -5.21 -19.83
CA SER A 182 14.69 -4.90 -18.93
C SER A 182 14.65 -5.77 -17.68
N ASP A 183 15.66 -5.63 -16.82
CA ASP A 183 15.55 -5.98 -15.41
C ASP A 183 14.75 -4.89 -14.68
N ALA A 184 14.22 -5.24 -13.50
CA ALA A 184 13.57 -4.29 -12.63
C ALA A 184 14.64 -3.44 -11.93
N GLU A 185 14.55 -2.11 -12.09
CA GLU A 185 15.46 -1.15 -11.46
C GLU A 185 14.72 -0.41 -10.34
N VAL A 186 15.31 -0.39 -9.13
CA VAL A 186 14.76 0.41 -8.03
C VAL A 186 14.98 1.89 -8.33
N TYR A 187 13.89 2.65 -8.51
CA TYR A 187 14.00 4.07 -8.80
C TYR A 187 13.64 4.97 -7.63
N SER A 188 12.90 4.49 -6.64
CA SER A 188 12.59 5.25 -5.43
C SER A 188 12.36 4.36 -4.22
N LYS A 189 12.65 4.93 -3.03
CA LYS A 189 12.31 4.38 -1.72
C LYS A 189 11.83 5.51 -0.84
N PHE A 190 10.74 5.28 -0.11
CA PHE A 190 10.14 6.24 0.80
C PHE A 190 9.99 5.62 2.18
N ASN A 191 10.73 6.15 3.16
CA ASN A 191 10.45 5.87 4.55
C ASN A 191 9.23 6.70 4.96
N LEU A 192 8.17 6.04 5.40
CA LEU A 192 6.90 6.70 5.71
C LEU A 192 6.93 7.50 7.02
N LEU A 193 8.00 7.38 7.82
CA LEU A 193 8.28 8.29 8.93
C LEU A 193 8.79 9.67 8.47
N ASP A 194 9.39 9.76 7.27
CA ASP A 194 9.91 11.02 6.75
C ASP A 194 8.79 11.90 6.18
N ASP A 195 9.02 13.21 6.12
CA ASP A 195 8.14 14.12 5.37
C ASP A 195 8.36 13.91 3.87
N ILE A 196 7.33 13.40 3.20
CA ILE A 196 7.40 13.08 1.78
C ILE A 196 6.81 14.23 0.97
N ASN A 197 7.61 14.79 0.04
CA ASN A 197 7.09 15.74 -0.94
C ASN A 197 6.18 14.98 -1.93
N PRO A 198 4.89 15.31 -2.02
CA PRO A 198 3.99 14.63 -2.95
C PRO A 198 4.35 14.87 -4.43
N ASN A 199 5.05 15.97 -4.76
CA ASN A 199 5.51 16.22 -6.11
C ASN A 199 6.76 15.37 -6.41
N PHE A 200 6.56 14.26 -7.09
CA PHE A 200 7.65 13.36 -7.46
C PHE A 200 8.20 13.68 -8.84
N GLU A 201 9.51 13.75 -8.97
CA GLU A 201 10.22 13.84 -10.23
C GLU A 201 11.52 13.04 -10.17
N LYS A 202 11.76 12.16 -11.15
CA LYS A 202 12.98 11.35 -11.23
C LYS A 202 13.41 11.12 -12.66
N GLU A 203 14.72 11.25 -12.91
CA GLU A 203 15.37 10.75 -14.12
C GLU A 203 15.84 9.32 -13.87
N ILE A 204 15.48 8.40 -14.74
CA ILE A 204 15.71 6.97 -14.61
C ILE A 204 16.41 6.48 -15.85
N SER A 205 17.50 5.71 -15.67
CA SER A 205 18.25 5.09 -16.75
C SER A 205 18.05 3.58 -16.69
N ILE A 206 17.45 2.99 -17.72
CA ILE A 206 17.05 1.58 -17.76
C ILE A 206 17.73 0.88 -18.93
N LYS A 207 18.40 -0.25 -18.66
CA LYS A 207 19.12 -1.01 -19.68
C LYS A 207 18.22 -2.01 -20.39
N SER A 208 18.15 -1.94 -21.73
CA SER A 208 17.43 -2.94 -22.52
C SER A 208 18.18 -4.27 -22.60
N LYS A 209 17.47 -5.38 -22.50
CA LYS A 209 18.02 -6.75 -22.63
C LYS A 209 18.19 -7.20 -24.09
N LYS A 210 17.44 -6.61 -25.02
CA LYS A 210 17.41 -7.04 -26.42
C LYS A 210 16.96 -5.92 -27.36
N ASP A 211 17.16 -6.13 -28.65
CA ASP A 211 16.60 -5.28 -29.70
C ASP A 211 15.07 -5.36 -29.65
N ALA A 212 14.40 -4.24 -29.41
CA ALA A 212 12.95 -4.21 -29.30
C ALA A 212 12.36 -2.81 -29.51
N PHE A 213 11.03 -2.75 -29.71
CA PHE A 213 10.29 -1.52 -29.56
C PHE A 213 9.82 -1.37 -28.11
N VAL A 214 10.16 -0.26 -27.49
CA VAL A 214 9.69 0.15 -26.18
C VAL A 214 8.60 1.20 -26.36
N ASN A 215 7.47 1.05 -25.68
CA ASN A 215 6.39 2.02 -25.67
C ASN A 215 5.72 2.18 -24.31
N GLY A 216 6.40 1.77 -23.24
CA GLY A 216 5.87 1.97 -21.89
C GLY A 216 6.82 1.60 -20.78
N LEU A 217 6.39 1.96 -19.58
CA LEU A 217 6.99 1.57 -18.30
C LEU A 217 6.01 0.67 -17.55
N LYS A 218 6.57 -0.28 -16.81
CA LYS A 218 5.87 -1.03 -15.77
C LYS A 218 6.45 -0.63 -14.42
N ILE A 219 5.62 -0.11 -13.55
CA ILE A 219 6.00 0.19 -12.17
C ILE A 219 5.47 -0.91 -11.26
N THR A 220 6.33 -1.41 -10.38
CA THR A 220 5.95 -2.37 -9.35
C THR A 220 6.35 -1.82 -7.98
N THR A 221 5.41 -1.83 -7.05
CA THR A 221 5.60 -1.33 -5.68
C THR A 221 5.65 -2.50 -4.71
N PHE A 222 6.67 -2.51 -3.87
CA PHE A 222 6.80 -3.41 -2.73
C PHE A 222 6.63 -2.61 -1.45
N THR A 223 5.82 -3.14 -0.52
CA THR A 223 5.48 -2.52 0.73
C THR A 223 6.21 -3.22 1.87
N LYS A 224 7.20 -2.56 2.44
CA LYS A 224 7.90 -3.04 3.62
C LYS A 224 7.09 -2.64 4.86
N LEU A 225 6.47 -3.62 5.51
CA LEU A 225 5.62 -3.40 6.68
C LEU A 225 6.46 -3.14 7.93
N ASN A 226 7.52 -3.95 8.13
CA ASN A 226 8.54 -3.81 9.16
C ASN A 226 9.89 -4.35 8.62
N ASP A 227 10.90 -4.52 9.47
CA ASP A 227 12.23 -4.98 9.02
C ASP A 227 12.24 -6.41 8.49
N ASN A 228 11.26 -7.24 8.84
CA ASN A 228 11.20 -8.66 8.49
C ASN A 228 10.18 -8.97 7.39
N ILE A 229 9.19 -8.09 7.17
CA ILE A 229 8.03 -8.38 6.33
C ILE A 229 7.95 -7.38 5.18
N ILE A 230 8.02 -7.91 3.95
CA ILE A 230 7.74 -7.18 2.72
C ILE A 230 6.52 -7.83 2.07
N CYS A 231 5.51 -7.04 1.78
CA CYS A 231 4.27 -7.45 1.11
C CYS A 231 4.18 -6.86 -0.30
N GLY A 232 3.53 -7.60 -1.19
CA GLY A 232 3.11 -7.16 -2.50
C GLY A 232 4.14 -7.29 -3.63
N PRO A 233 3.65 -7.06 -4.86
CA PRO A 233 2.25 -6.79 -5.14
C PRO A 233 1.35 -8.00 -4.86
N THR A 234 0.13 -7.74 -4.43
CA THR A 234 -0.96 -8.73 -4.32
C THR A 234 -2.16 -8.23 -5.14
N PRO A 235 -3.22 -9.03 -5.35
CA PRO A 235 -4.35 -8.58 -6.15
C PRO A 235 -5.00 -7.26 -5.69
N MET A 236 -4.96 -6.99 -4.37
CA MET A 236 -5.58 -5.80 -3.76
C MET A 236 -4.57 -4.87 -3.08
N LEU A 237 -3.28 -5.10 -3.27
CA LEU A 237 -2.21 -4.23 -2.76
C LEU A 237 -1.18 -4.00 -3.86
N ASN A 238 -1.17 -2.79 -4.39
CA ASN A 238 -0.21 -2.31 -5.38
C ASN A 238 -0.12 -3.20 -6.65
N PRO A 239 -1.22 -3.51 -7.36
CA PRO A 239 -1.12 -4.16 -8.65
C PRO A 239 -0.21 -3.34 -9.57
N PRO A 240 0.67 -3.97 -10.39
CA PRO A 240 1.62 -3.22 -11.21
C PRO A 240 0.94 -2.17 -12.09
N LEU A 241 1.54 -1.00 -12.21
CA LEU A 241 1.03 0.10 -13.05
C LEU A 241 1.75 0.12 -14.39
N LEU A 242 0.99 0.13 -15.46
CA LEU A 242 1.46 0.19 -16.83
C LEU A 242 1.23 1.59 -17.39
N ILE A 243 2.32 2.28 -17.77
CA ILE A 243 2.33 3.66 -18.24
C ILE A 243 2.79 3.67 -19.70
N PRO A 244 1.92 3.97 -20.67
CA PRO A 244 2.31 4.06 -22.07
C PRO A 244 3.20 5.28 -22.34
N MET A 245 4.10 5.11 -23.29
CA MET A 245 5.02 6.14 -23.77
C MET A 245 5.06 6.15 -25.30
N GLU A 246 5.66 7.18 -25.88
CA GLU A 246 5.95 7.20 -27.31
C GLU A 246 6.81 5.99 -27.71
N LYS A 247 6.44 5.34 -28.83
CA LYS A 247 7.12 4.13 -29.28
C LYS A 247 8.50 4.45 -29.83
N ARG A 248 9.55 3.78 -29.31
CA ARG A 248 10.95 3.93 -29.71
C ARG A 248 11.60 2.58 -29.92
N PHE A 249 12.42 2.45 -30.98
CA PHE A 249 13.27 1.27 -31.15
C PHE A 249 14.55 1.45 -30.34
N VAL A 250 14.96 0.38 -29.61
CA VAL A 250 16.20 0.33 -28.84
C VAL A 250 16.96 -0.92 -29.16
N LYS A 251 18.28 -0.85 -29.12
CA LYS A 251 19.15 -2.03 -29.23
C LYS A 251 19.38 -2.67 -27.90
N GLY A 252 19.64 -3.97 -27.92
CA GLY A 252 20.04 -4.71 -26.72
C GLY A 252 21.31 -4.11 -26.11
N ASN A 253 21.30 -3.98 -24.79
CA ASN A 253 22.32 -3.32 -23.97
C ASN A 253 22.37 -1.78 -24.05
N ASP A 254 21.58 -1.11 -24.88
CA ASP A 254 21.44 0.34 -24.84
C ASP A 254 20.66 0.77 -23.58
N PHE A 255 20.95 1.98 -23.12
CA PHE A 255 20.20 2.61 -22.03
C PHE A 255 19.10 3.52 -22.59
N ILE A 256 17.93 3.45 -21.95
CA ILE A 256 16.84 4.39 -22.15
C ILE A 256 16.81 5.30 -20.93
N ASN A 257 16.87 6.60 -21.16
CA ASN A 257 16.74 7.59 -20.11
C ASN A 257 15.33 8.18 -20.19
N VAL A 258 14.61 8.11 -19.07
CA VAL A 258 13.22 8.57 -18.97
C VAL A 258 13.11 9.49 -17.75
N LYS A 259 12.43 10.60 -17.92
CA LYS A 259 11.96 11.43 -16.82
C LYS A 259 10.52 11.02 -16.48
N LEU A 260 10.30 10.64 -15.23
CA LEU A 260 8.99 10.31 -14.68
C LEU A 260 8.60 11.36 -13.64
N LYS A 261 7.38 11.91 -13.78
CA LYS A 261 6.79 12.86 -12.85
C LYS A 261 5.36 12.44 -12.52
N TYR A 262 4.95 12.66 -11.28
CA TYR A 262 3.56 12.54 -10.83
C TYR A 262 3.36 13.26 -9.48
N ILE A 263 2.12 13.39 -9.06
CA ILE A 263 1.75 13.95 -7.75
C ILE A 263 1.11 12.84 -6.93
N MET A 264 1.71 12.45 -5.82
CA MET A 264 1.19 11.42 -4.92
C MET A 264 -0.15 11.86 -4.33
N GLY A 265 -1.14 10.96 -4.39
CA GLY A 265 -2.51 11.23 -3.94
C GLY A 265 -3.34 12.10 -4.89
N ASN A 266 -2.90 12.31 -6.14
CA ASN A 266 -3.61 13.18 -7.09
C ASN A 266 -4.05 12.45 -8.37
N GLY A 267 -4.02 11.13 -8.35
CA GLY A 267 -4.52 10.29 -9.43
C GLY A 267 -3.53 10.05 -10.58
N ILE A 268 -3.85 9.05 -11.38
CA ILE A 268 -3.05 8.64 -12.55
C ILE A 268 -2.96 9.73 -13.62
N GLU A 269 -3.88 10.68 -13.64
CA GLU A 269 -3.87 11.83 -14.55
C GLU A 269 -2.69 12.79 -14.32
N SER A 270 -2.05 12.72 -13.14
CA SER A 270 -0.87 13.51 -12.81
C SER A 270 0.42 12.99 -13.44
N ILE A 271 0.39 11.76 -14.01
CA ILE A 271 1.57 11.09 -14.55
C ILE A 271 2.04 11.75 -15.84
N GLN A 272 3.33 12.06 -15.89
CA GLN A 272 4.02 12.57 -17.06
C GLN A 272 5.31 11.78 -17.27
N THR A 273 5.55 11.38 -18.52
CA THR A 273 6.79 10.69 -18.93
C THR A 273 7.41 11.39 -20.13
N GLU A 274 8.73 11.50 -20.14
CA GLU A 274 9.51 12.11 -21.21
C GLU A 274 10.78 11.31 -21.44
N TYR A 275 11.13 11.04 -22.70
CA TYR A 275 12.47 10.53 -23.03
C TYR A 275 13.49 11.67 -22.98
N LEU A 276 14.66 11.38 -22.39
CA LEU A 276 15.78 12.32 -22.29
C LEU A 276 16.80 12.08 -23.41
#